data_4298f109acae5d3b12da378e81630651
#
_entry.id   4298f109acae5d3b12da378e81630651
#
_cell.length_a   1.000
_cell.length_b   1.000
_cell.length_c   1.000
_cell.angle_alpha   90.00
_cell.angle_beta   90.00
_cell.angle_gamma   90.00
#
_symmetry.space_group_name_H-M   'P 1'
#
loop_
_entity.id
_entity.type
_entity.pdbx_description
1 polymer ?
#
loop_
_entity_poly.entity_id
_entity_poly.type
_entity_poly.pdbx_seq_one_letter_code
_entity_poly.pdbx_strand_id
1 'polypeptide(L)' 'MSEVAAGGSPPIIVNGHERPLPEGGTLLDVLEQAGLAGRPVAVELDGEVVPRSTFGVCRLSGGERIEIVTFVGGG' A
#
# COMPACT_ATOMS: atom_id res chain seq x y z
N MET A 1 -17.20 22.56 -0.77
CA MET A 1 -16.93 22.06 -0.64
C MET A 1 -16.74 21.25 -0.52
N SER A 2 -16.77 21.09 -0.36
CA SER A 2 -16.41 20.28 -0.17
C SER A 2 -16.31 19.48 -0.38
N GLU A 3 -16.42 19.17 -0.66
CA GLU A 3 -16.18 18.32 -0.83
C GLU A 3 -15.45 17.80 -0.93
N VAL A 4 -15.13 17.98 -1.08
CA VAL A 4 -14.22 17.51 -1.20
C VAL A 4 -13.78 16.81 -0.30
N ALA A 5 -13.88 17.08 0.47
CA ALA A 5 -13.41 16.40 1.45
C ALA A 5 -13.87 15.08 1.45
N ALA A 6 -14.94 14.94 1.00
CA ALA A 6 -15.35 13.69 0.98
C ALA A 6 -14.35 12.91 0.42
N GLY A 7 -14.06 12.03 0.54
CA GLY A 7 -13.11 11.31 -0.07
C GLY A 7 -11.78 11.82 0.11
N GLY A 8 -11.65 12.75 0.85
CA GLY A 8 -10.41 13.43 0.86
C GLY A 8 -9.32 12.82 1.67
N SER A 9 -9.14 11.54 1.65
CA SER A 9 -7.99 10.96 2.32
C SER A 9 -6.70 11.43 1.66
N PRO A 10 -5.67 11.71 2.44
CA PRO A 10 -4.38 12.01 1.84
C PRO A 10 -3.87 10.84 1.04
N PRO A 11 -3.05 11.09 0.05
CA PRO A 11 -2.45 9.98 -0.69
C PRO A 11 -1.49 9.20 0.17
N ILE A 12 -1.28 7.97 -0.21
CA ILE A 12 -0.19 7.18 0.34
C ILE A 12 1.04 7.38 -0.51
N ILE A 13 2.20 7.04 0.02
CA ILE A 13 3.46 7.18 -0.71
C ILE A 13 4.05 5.79 -0.87
N VAL A 14 4.12 5.32 -2.10
CA VAL A 14 4.61 3.98 -2.40
C VAL A 14 5.93 4.10 -3.13
N ASN A 15 6.98 3.63 -2.49
CA ASN A 15 8.33 3.71 -3.05
C ASN A 15 8.67 5.12 -3.50
N GLY A 16 8.25 6.11 -2.70
CA GLY A 16 8.55 7.50 -2.98
C GLY A 16 7.58 8.21 -3.91
N HIS A 17 6.56 7.52 -4.38
CA HIS A 17 5.59 8.12 -5.31
C HIS A 17 4.23 8.19 -4.65
N GLU A 18 3.58 9.33 -4.81
CA GLU A 18 2.23 9.50 -4.28
C GLU A 18 1.24 8.69 -5.09
N ARG A 19 0.34 8.03 -4.40
CA ARG A 19 -0.75 7.29 -5.01
C ARG A 19 -2.00 7.47 -4.19
N PRO A 20 -3.15 7.45 -4.84
CA PRO A 20 -4.39 7.56 -4.06
C PRO A 20 -4.57 6.33 -3.19
N LEU A 21 -5.18 6.56 -2.05
CA LEU A 21 -5.56 5.46 -1.18
C LEU A 21 -6.50 4.53 -1.94
N PRO A 22 -6.20 3.24 -1.99
CA PRO A 22 -7.08 2.33 -2.75
C PRO A 22 -8.44 2.22 -2.09
N GLU A 23 -9.43 1.90 -2.91
CA GLU A 23 -10.80 1.90 -2.45
C GLU A 23 -11.02 0.95 -1.29
N GLY A 24 -10.46 -0.22 -1.35
CA GLY A 24 -10.60 -1.18 -0.25
C GLY A 24 -9.82 -0.80 0.99
N GLY A 25 -8.86 0.07 0.87
CA GLY A 25 -8.17 0.63 2.01
C GLY A 25 -7.18 -0.27 2.71
N THR A 26 -6.77 -1.36 2.10
CA THR A 26 -5.79 -2.24 2.74
C THR A 26 -4.49 -2.28 1.97
N LEU A 27 -3.45 -2.77 2.63
CA LEU A 27 -2.17 -2.95 1.98
C LEU A 27 -2.28 -3.95 0.83
N LEU A 28 -3.09 -5.00 0.99
CA LEU A 28 -3.30 -5.94 -0.10
C LEU A 28 -3.89 -5.24 -1.32
N ASP A 29 -4.79 -4.30 -1.12
CA ASP A 29 -5.35 -3.56 -2.25
C ASP A 29 -4.27 -2.78 -2.99
N VAL A 30 -3.32 -2.22 -2.27
CA VAL A 30 -2.19 -1.53 -2.90
C VAL A 30 -1.41 -2.51 -3.78
N LEU A 31 -1.13 -3.70 -3.26
CA LEU A 31 -0.39 -4.70 -4.03
C LEU A 31 -1.18 -5.17 -5.23
N GLU A 32 -2.49 -5.32 -5.10
CA GLU A 32 -3.32 -5.70 -6.23
C GLU A 32 -3.28 -4.66 -7.33
N GLN A 33 -3.38 -3.39 -6.96
CA GLN A 33 -3.32 -2.33 -7.96
C GLN A 33 -1.98 -2.26 -8.65
N ALA A 34 -0.93 -2.65 -7.95
CA ALA A 34 0.42 -2.64 -8.51
C ALA A 34 0.73 -3.91 -9.30
N GLY A 35 -0.20 -4.85 -9.34
CA GLY A 35 0.05 -6.12 -10.01
C GLY A 35 0.96 -7.06 -9.25
N LEU A 36 1.08 -6.86 -7.96
CA LEU A 36 2.03 -7.60 -7.14
C LEU A 36 1.38 -8.56 -6.17
N ALA A 37 0.05 -8.61 -6.12
CA ALA A 37 -0.61 -9.53 -5.22
C ALA A 37 -0.22 -10.97 -5.55
N GLY A 38 0.11 -11.71 -4.53
CA GLY A 38 0.54 -13.09 -4.73
C GLY A 38 1.98 -13.25 -5.15
N ARG A 39 2.67 -12.16 -5.40
CA ARG A 39 4.08 -12.20 -5.76
C ARG A 39 4.95 -12.14 -4.51
N PRO A 40 6.17 -12.68 -4.57
CA PRO A 40 7.06 -12.57 -3.42
C PRO A 40 7.54 -11.14 -3.29
N VAL A 41 7.10 -10.50 -2.23
CA VAL A 41 7.47 -9.13 -1.94
C VAL A 41 7.72 -8.98 -0.45
N ALA A 42 8.54 -8.02 -0.09
CA ALA A 42 8.67 -7.56 1.29
C ALA A 42 8.12 -6.15 1.35
N VAL A 43 7.38 -5.86 2.39
CA VAL A 43 6.70 -4.57 2.53
C VAL A 43 7.02 -3.97 3.89
N GLU A 44 7.36 -2.69 3.88
CA GLU A 44 7.46 -1.91 5.10
C GLU A 44 6.39 -0.82 5.08
N LEU A 45 5.79 -0.60 6.22
CA LEU A 45 4.81 0.45 6.42
C LEU A 45 5.34 1.39 7.47
N ASP A 46 5.61 2.64 7.09
CA ASP A 46 6.17 3.64 7.98
C ASP A 46 7.42 3.11 8.69
N GLY A 47 8.24 2.37 7.95
CA GLY A 47 9.50 1.86 8.45
C GLY A 47 9.45 0.52 9.15
N GLU A 48 8.28 -0.09 9.24
CA GLU A 48 8.16 -1.38 9.92
C GLU A 48 7.73 -2.46 8.96
N VAL A 49 8.36 -3.61 9.07
CA VAL A 49 8.02 -4.74 8.20
C VAL A 49 6.62 -5.23 8.51
N VAL A 50 5.84 -5.46 7.48
CA VAL A 50 4.49 -5.97 7.61
C VAL A 50 4.49 -7.44 7.21
N PRO A 51 4.05 -8.34 8.08
CA PRO A 51 3.99 -9.75 7.72
C PRO A 51 3.01 -9.99 6.59
N ARG A 52 3.39 -10.87 5.69
CA ARG A 52 2.56 -11.15 4.53
C ARG A 52 1.15 -11.57 4.90
N SER A 53 1.02 -12.34 5.96
CA SER A 53 -0.28 -12.85 6.37
C SER A 53 -1.24 -11.75 6.80
N THR A 54 -0.75 -10.55 7.04
CA THR A 54 -1.60 -9.45 7.50
C THR A 54 -1.90 -8.43 6.43
N PHE A 55 -1.43 -8.63 5.20
CA PHE A 55 -1.64 -7.64 4.14
C PHE A 55 -3.12 -7.31 3.94
N GLY A 56 -3.97 -8.31 4.01
CA GLY A 56 -5.40 -8.12 3.76
C GLY A 56 -6.15 -7.44 4.89
N VAL A 57 -5.57 -7.37 6.06
CA VAL A 57 -6.20 -6.71 7.21
C VAL A 57 -5.45 -5.47 7.65
N CYS A 58 -4.37 -5.13 6.97
CA CYS A 58 -3.58 -3.95 7.29
C CYS A 58 -4.24 -2.74 6.66
N ARG A 59 -4.98 -1.98 7.46
CA ARG A 59 -5.77 -0.86 6.97
C ARG A 59 -4.90 0.38 6.85
N LEU A 60 -5.13 1.13 5.80
CA LEU A 60 -4.42 2.38 5.52
C LEU A 60 -5.39 3.53 5.66
N SER A 61 -4.88 4.65 6.12
CA SER A 61 -5.69 5.85 6.34
C SER A 61 -5.39 6.97 5.36
N GLY A 62 -4.26 6.87 4.69
CA GLY A 62 -3.73 7.97 3.90
C GLY A 62 -2.56 8.59 4.63
N GLY A 63 -1.57 8.98 3.86
CA GLY A 63 -0.35 9.57 4.42
C GLY A 63 0.73 8.56 4.77
N GLU A 64 0.43 7.30 4.75
CA GLU A 64 1.44 6.29 5.09
C GLU A 64 2.51 6.19 4.01
N ARG A 65 3.71 5.82 4.44
CA ARG A 65 4.81 5.55 3.53
C ARG A 65 5.00 4.04 3.43
N ILE A 66 4.92 3.53 2.22
CA ILE A 66 4.97 2.11 1.94
C ILE A 66 6.18 1.84 1.05
N GLU A 67 7.04 0.92 1.48
CA GLU A 67 8.18 0.49 0.69
C GLU A 67 7.95 -0.95 0.28
N ILE A 68 8.01 -1.21 -1.00
CA ILE A 68 7.79 -2.56 -1.53
C ILE A 68 9.05 -2.99 -2.26
N VAL A 69 9.60 -4.12 -1.84
CA VAL A 69 10.76 -4.71 -2.49
C VAL A 69 10.30 -6.00 -3.13
N THR A 70 10.49 -6.11 -4.43
CA THR A 70 10.14 -7.33 -5.16
C THR A 70 11.38 -8.19 -5.28
N PHE A 71 11.17 -9.50 -5.18
CA PHE A 71 12.28 -10.43 -5.36
C PHE A 71 12.19 -10.98 -6.77
N VAL A 72 13.26 -10.70 -7.54
CA VAL A 72 13.26 -11.13 -8.87
C VAL A 72 13.82 -12.47 -8.96
N GLY A 73 13.15 -13.19 -9.60
CA GLY A 73 13.57 -14.32 -10.00
C GLY A 73 14.28 -15.22 -9.56
N GLY A 74 14.76 -15.28 -9.53
CA GLY A 74 15.47 -16.01 -9.29
C GLY A 74 15.64 -17.11 -8.88
N GLY A 75 15.45 -17.22 -8.50
CA GLY A 75 15.88 -18.32 -8.01
C GLY A 75 15.82 -19.03 -7.69
#